data_d9211af6df3bf2523f4243300cee4a56
#
_entry.id   d9211af6df3bf2523f4243300cee4a56
#
_cell.length_a   1.000
_cell.length_b   1.000
_cell.length_c   1.000
_cell.angle_alpha   90.00
_cell.angle_beta   90.00
_cell.angle_gamma   90.00
#
_symmetry.space_group_name_H-M   'P 1'
#
loop_
_entity.id
_entity.type
_entity.pdbx_description
1 polymer ?
#
loop_
_entity_poly.entity_id
_entity_poly.type
_entity_poly.pdbx_seq_one_letter_code
_entity_poly.pdbx_strand_id
1 'polypeptide(L)'
;DISSGLLSGRLSIEDHFPVSMTTGDRALELAEGLAFVESFANVTAVAGGGQLAIIDSGSPMNAQGIHDVIREWTESPLSHAVYTHGHVDHCFGVPAFEAE
;
A
#
# COMPACT_ATOMS: atom_id res chain seq x y z
N ASP A 1 -14.16 -8.93 -19.85
CA ASP A 1 -13.34 -8.45 -18.75
C ASP A 1 -12.83 -9.62 -17.87
N ILE A 2 -11.98 -9.35 -16.90
CA ILE A 2 -11.41 -10.39 -16.03
C ILE A 2 -12.50 -11.12 -15.24
N SER A 3 -13.46 -10.40 -14.68
CA SER A 3 -14.55 -11.01 -13.90
C SER A 3 -15.39 -11.98 -14.75
N SER A 4 -15.79 -11.56 -15.94
CA SER A 4 -16.52 -12.43 -16.87
C SER A 4 -15.68 -13.62 -17.31
N GLY A 5 -14.38 -13.43 -17.53
CA GLY A 5 -13.45 -14.49 -17.88
C GLY A 5 -13.30 -15.54 -16.79
N LEU A 6 -13.20 -15.13 -15.54
CA LEU A 6 -13.14 -16.03 -14.37
C LEU A 6 -14.45 -16.78 -14.17
N LEU A 7 -15.58 -16.09 -14.24
CA LEU A 7 -16.92 -16.72 -14.09
C LEU A 7 -17.21 -17.73 -15.16
N SER A 8 -16.77 -17.50 -16.39
CA SER A 8 -16.96 -18.42 -17.52
C SER A 8 -15.94 -19.56 -17.60
N GLY A 9 -14.92 -19.55 -16.74
CA GLY A 9 -13.83 -20.51 -16.78
C GLY A 9 -12.81 -20.30 -17.91
N ARG A 10 -12.90 -19.19 -18.66
CA ARG A 10 -11.91 -18.85 -19.70
C ARG A 10 -10.58 -18.36 -19.12
N LEU A 11 -10.61 -17.79 -17.91
CA LEU A 11 -9.43 -17.31 -17.17
C LEU A 11 -9.28 -18.11 -15.88
N SER A 12 -8.05 -18.38 -15.50
CA SER A 12 -7.70 -19.02 -14.23
C SER A 12 -7.56 -18.00 -13.13
N ILE A 13 -8.07 -18.31 -11.94
CA ILE A 13 -7.81 -17.50 -10.73
C ILE A 13 -6.32 -17.46 -10.37
N GLU A 14 -5.58 -18.48 -10.73
CA GLU A 14 -4.13 -18.56 -10.48
C GLU A 14 -3.36 -17.51 -11.28
N ASP A 15 -3.82 -17.22 -12.50
CA ASP A 15 -3.23 -16.20 -13.37
C ASP A 15 -3.74 -14.78 -13.08
N HIS A 16 -4.91 -14.69 -12.45
CA HIS A 16 -5.61 -13.42 -12.20
C HIS A 16 -6.02 -13.28 -10.73
N PHE A 17 -5.12 -13.65 -9.83
CA PHE A 17 -5.37 -13.50 -8.40
C PHE A 17 -5.51 -12.00 -8.07
N PRO A 18 -6.63 -11.58 -7.45
CA PRO A 18 -6.96 -10.16 -7.30
C PRO A 18 -6.16 -9.43 -6.21
N VAL A 19 -5.32 -10.16 -5.50
CA VAL A 19 -4.55 -9.62 -4.37
C VAL A 19 -3.06 -9.88 -4.58
N SER A 20 -2.25 -8.84 -4.47
CA SER A 20 -0.80 -8.98 -4.51
C SER A 20 -0.30 -9.51 -3.16
N MET A 21 0.53 -10.56 -3.20
CA MET A 21 1.17 -11.10 -1.99
C MET A 21 2.45 -10.33 -1.62
N THR A 22 2.94 -9.51 -2.53
CA THR A 22 4.16 -8.72 -2.36
C THR A 22 3.87 -7.23 -2.53
N THR A 23 4.70 -6.40 -1.90
CA THR A 23 4.66 -4.96 -2.13
C THR A 23 5.19 -4.63 -3.52
N GLY A 24 4.55 -3.70 -4.21
CA GLY A 24 5.05 -3.15 -5.46
C GLY A 24 6.42 -2.50 -5.29
N ASP A 25 7.17 -2.35 -6.36
CA ASP A 25 8.54 -1.86 -6.35
C ASP A 25 8.65 -0.33 -6.29
N ARG A 26 7.53 0.38 -6.44
CA ARG A 26 7.47 1.84 -6.37
C ARG A 26 6.09 2.35 -5.98
N ALA A 27 6.04 3.56 -5.43
CA ALA A 27 4.80 4.30 -5.25
C ALA A 27 4.31 4.83 -6.61
N LEU A 28 3.02 4.63 -6.90
CA LEU A 28 2.38 5.17 -8.10
C LEU A 28 1.80 6.54 -7.76
N GLU A 29 2.43 7.61 -8.23
CA GLU A 29 1.91 8.96 -8.03
C GLU A 29 0.68 9.19 -8.91
N LEU A 30 -0.49 9.35 -8.28
CA LEU A 30 -1.78 9.56 -8.95
C LEU A 30 -2.06 11.04 -9.21
N ALA A 31 -1.53 11.89 -8.38
CA ALA A 31 -1.58 13.35 -8.46
C ALA A 31 -0.42 13.91 -7.63
N GLU A 32 -0.11 15.18 -7.74
CA GLU A 32 0.94 15.81 -6.94
C GLU A 32 0.66 15.57 -5.44
N GLY A 33 1.60 14.93 -4.77
CA GLY A 33 1.49 14.62 -3.34
C GLY A 33 0.51 13.49 -2.99
N LEU A 34 0.02 12.73 -3.96
CA LEU A 34 -0.87 11.60 -3.74
C LEU A 34 -0.31 10.36 -4.43
N ALA A 35 0.05 9.36 -3.67
CA ALA A 35 0.59 8.10 -4.20
C ALA A 35 -0.15 6.88 -3.66
N PHE A 36 -0.08 5.82 -4.44
CA PHE A 36 -0.66 4.52 -4.14
C PHE A 36 0.46 3.48 -4.10
N VAL A 37 0.48 2.67 -3.07
CA VAL A 37 1.42 1.55 -2.92
C VAL A 37 0.65 0.24 -2.97
N GLU A 38 0.89 -0.53 -4.02
CA GLU A 38 0.30 -1.86 -4.17
C GLU A 38 0.94 -2.83 -3.18
N SER A 39 0.10 -3.54 -2.44
CA SER A 39 0.51 -4.59 -1.52
C SER A 39 -0.68 -5.53 -1.28
N PHE A 40 -0.53 -6.50 -0.38
CA PHE A 40 -1.64 -7.37 0.02
C PHE A 40 -2.84 -6.54 0.50
N ALA A 41 -2.59 -5.58 1.37
CA ALA A 41 -3.51 -4.49 1.66
C ALA A 41 -2.84 -3.19 1.18
N ASN A 42 -3.46 -2.51 0.24
CA ASN A 42 -2.89 -1.35 -0.40
C ASN A 42 -2.78 -0.16 0.56
N VAL A 43 -1.81 0.69 0.32
CA VAL A 43 -1.58 1.89 1.12
C VAL A 43 -1.71 3.13 0.23
N THR A 44 -2.41 4.13 0.72
CA THR A 44 -2.46 5.45 0.09
C THR A 44 -1.61 6.42 0.91
N ALA A 45 -0.70 7.12 0.25
CA ALA A 45 0.18 8.10 0.87
C ALA A 45 -0.15 9.51 0.37
N VAL A 46 -0.24 10.45 1.30
CA VAL A 46 -0.50 11.87 1.00
C VAL A 46 0.63 12.70 1.60
N ALA A 47 1.40 13.37 0.75
CA ALA A 47 2.50 14.24 1.17
C ALA A 47 2.19 15.69 0.81
N GLY A 48 2.34 16.59 1.77
CA GLY A 48 2.11 18.01 1.58
C GLY A 48 2.49 18.81 2.82
N GLY A 49 2.91 20.07 2.63
CA GLY A 49 3.30 20.93 3.73
C GLY A 49 4.47 20.40 4.56
N GLY A 50 5.34 19.56 3.99
CA GLY A 50 6.45 18.96 4.70
C GLY A 50 6.05 17.80 5.62
N GLN A 51 4.86 17.25 5.46
CA GLN A 51 4.32 16.15 6.26
C GLN A 51 3.81 15.02 5.38
N LEU A 52 3.74 13.83 5.95
CA LEU A 52 3.19 12.63 5.32
C LEU A 52 2.03 12.09 6.14
N ALA A 53 0.94 11.79 5.49
CA ALA A 53 -0.15 10.97 6.04
C ALA A 53 -0.26 9.69 5.22
N ILE A 54 -0.55 8.58 5.89
CA ILE A 54 -0.84 7.30 5.22
C ILE A 54 -2.25 6.83 5.60
N ILE A 55 -2.92 6.23 4.64
CA ILE A 55 -4.22 5.57 4.82
C ILE A 55 -3.96 4.07 4.65
N ASP A 56 -4.14 3.34 5.73
CA ASP A 56 -3.63 2.00 5.98
C ASP A 56 -2.09 1.95 5.98
N SER A 57 -1.53 0.87 6.48
CA SER A 57 -0.07 0.78 6.66
C SER A 57 0.49 -0.61 6.35
N GLY A 58 -0.36 -1.53 5.92
CA GLY A 58 0.02 -2.90 5.58
C GLY A 58 0.10 -3.84 6.77
N SER A 59 0.45 -5.07 6.46
CA SER A 59 0.69 -6.15 7.43
C SER A 59 2.11 -6.08 8.00
N PRO A 60 2.40 -6.79 9.10
CA PRO A 60 3.78 -6.91 9.59
C PRO A 60 4.76 -7.45 8.55
N MET A 61 4.31 -8.33 7.67
CA MET A 61 5.16 -8.92 6.62
C MET A 61 5.48 -7.94 5.49
N ASN A 62 4.61 -6.98 5.22
CA ASN A 62 4.76 -6.01 4.14
C ASN A 62 5.26 -4.64 4.65
N ALA A 63 5.31 -4.43 5.95
CA ALA A 63 5.59 -3.13 6.57
C ALA A 63 6.88 -2.50 6.08
N GLN A 64 7.98 -3.25 6.05
CA GLN A 64 9.27 -2.72 5.62
C GLN A 64 9.29 -2.38 4.13
N GLY A 65 8.71 -3.22 3.28
CA GLY A 65 8.60 -2.95 1.84
C GLY A 65 7.78 -1.71 1.54
N ILE A 66 6.67 -1.53 2.22
CA ILE A 66 5.82 -0.33 2.10
C ILE A 66 6.58 0.92 2.55
N HIS A 67 7.27 0.85 3.69
CA HIS A 67 8.10 1.94 4.20
C HIS A 67 9.16 2.35 3.17
N ASP A 68 9.91 1.39 2.65
CA ASP A 68 11.01 1.66 1.72
C ASP A 68 10.50 2.32 0.43
N VAL A 69 9.40 1.81 -0.13
CA VAL A 69 8.76 2.38 -1.33
C VAL A 69 8.28 3.82 -1.08
N ILE A 70 7.68 4.08 0.08
CA ILE A 70 7.22 5.43 0.43
C ILE A 70 8.43 6.36 0.63
N ARG A 71 9.52 5.89 1.25
CA ARG A 71 10.73 6.69 1.48
C ARG A 71 11.49 7.03 0.20
N GLU A 72 11.42 6.19 -0.83
CA GLU A 72 11.91 6.55 -2.16
C GLU A 72 11.09 7.66 -2.81
N TRP A 73 9.79 7.72 -2.49
CA TRP A 73 8.89 8.74 -3.03
C TRP A 73 8.95 10.06 -2.25
N THR A 74 9.06 10.02 -0.91
CA THR A 74 9.10 11.22 -0.07
C THR A 74 9.92 11.02 1.20
N GLU A 75 10.66 12.05 1.60
CA GLU A 75 11.37 12.10 2.88
C GLU A 75 10.54 12.77 3.99
N SER A 76 9.34 13.25 3.68
CA SER A 76 8.48 13.93 4.65
C SER A 76 8.18 13.03 5.87
N PRO A 77 8.33 13.54 7.09
CA PRO A 77 8.06 12.75 8.28
C PRO A 77 6.59 12.33 8.35
N LEU A 78 6.37 11.09 8.81
CA LEU A 78 5.02 10.58 9.04
C LEU A 78 4.38 11.35 10.21
N SER A 79 3.28 12.03 9.93
CA SER A 79 2.52 12.79 10.93
C SER A 79 1.22 12.10 11.32
N HIS A 80 0.60 11.39 10.39
CA HIS A 80 -0.71 10.76 10.60
C HIS A 80 -0.76 9.40 9.92
N ALA A 81 -1.33 8.42 10.63
CA ALA A 81 -1.74 7.15 10.05
C ALA A 81 -3.23 6.97 10.32
N VAL A 82 -4.00 6.74 9.27
CA VAL A 82 -5.44 6.52 9.33
C VAL A 82 -5.72 5.08 8.90
N TYR A 83 -6.50 4.36 9.67
CA TYR A 83 -6.85 2.98 9.35
C TYR A 83 -8.29 2.90 8.86
N THR A 84 -8.51 2.23 7.73
CA THR A 84 -9.86 1.97 7.22
C THR A 84 -10.62 1.03 8.15
N HIS A 85 -9.91 0.05 8.72
CA HIS A 85 -10.42 -0.87 9.72
C HIS A 85 -9.27 -1.55 10.47
N GLY A 86 -9.57 -2.25 11.56
CA GLY A 86 -8.58 -2.79 12.49
C GLY A 86 -8.05 -4.19 12.16
N HIS A 87 -8.05 -4.63 10.91
CA HIS A 87 -7.45 -5.90 10.53
C HIS A 87 -5.92 -5.82 10.46
N VAL A 88 -5.27 -6.94 10.74
CA VAL A 88 -3.81 -7.05 10.85
C VAL A 88 -3.04 -6.64 9.59
N ASP A 89 -3.65 -6.82 8.43
CA ASP A 89 -3.07 -6.45 7.13
C ASP A 89 -3.16 -4.94 6.81
N HIS A 90 -3.81 -4.15 7.67
CA HIS A 90 -4.00 -2.71 7.46
C HIS A 90 -3.29 -1.82 8.48
N CYS A 91 -3.02 -2.28 9.69
CA CYS A 91 -2.65 -1.40 10.80
C CYS A 91 -1.31 -1.71 11.49
N PHE A 92 -0.45 -2.52 10.91
CA PHE A 92 0.81 -2.91 11.55
C PHE A 92 2.08 -2.41 10.86
N GLY A 93 1.98 -1.46 9.93
CA GLY A 93 3.13 -0.91 9.22
C GLY A 93 3.79 0.31 9.85
N VAL A 94 3.09 1.03 10.73
CA VAL A 94 3.61 2.26 11.37
C VAL A 94 4.95 2.07 12.10
N PRO A 95 5.20 0.96 12.80
CA PRO A 95 6.50 0.75 13.47
C PRO A 95 7.72 0.85 12.55
N ALA A 96 7.59 0.57 11.26
CA ALA A 96 8.69 0.74 10.30
C ALA A 96 9.10 2.22 10.13
N PHE A 97 8.14 3.14 10.23
CA PHE A 97 8.40 4.58 10.20
C PHE A 97 8.93 5.10 11.54
N GLU A 98 8.52 4.50 12.65
CA GLU A 98 8.99 4.88 13.99
C GLU A 98 10.43 4.43 14.24
N ALA A 99 10.90 3.42 13.53
CA ALA A 99 12.24 2.86 13.65
C ALA A 99 13.33 3.64 12.88
N GLU A 100 12.98 4.71 12.19
CA GLU A 100 13.90 5.57 11.42
C GLU A 100 14.95 6.25 12.29
#